data_f5bc078ebfb0fca00913a1c5c930ce78
#
_entry.id   f5bc078ebfb0fca00913a1c5c930ce78
#
_cell.length_a   1.000
_cell.length_b   1.000
_cell.length_c   1.000
_cell.angle_alpha   90.00
_cell.angle_beta   90.00
_cell.angle_gamma   90.00
#
_symmetry.space_group_name_H-M   'P 1'
#
loop_
_entity.id
_entity.type
_entity.pdbx_description
1 polymer ?
#
loop_
_entity_poly.entity_id
_entity_poly.type
_entity_poly.pdbx_seq_one_letter_code
_entity_poly.pdbx_strand_id
1 'polypeptide(L)'
;MLVESWLARAARMRPHAIALRSAAAVLSYAELDEAATRAAWRLSALGVRPGERVALALPAGAAFAEALHGCLRLGAIAVPVDLRLAAAERAVRTERCAAVLDAPLEGAQDPGAALARHHDLDAVAIVVHTSGTTSAARPVALTYGNWLWSALGSAVALGLDPAERWLCALPLAHVGGLSILMRSAIYATTAVVHDGFDAQAVVEELDGAGATLVSVVPTMLVRLLDAGLRDPPALRAALVGGGPIAPALLERAAAAGVPTVATYGLTEACSQVTTGGPALFCTRLQIATGGEILVAGPTVAPGARAPDGWLHTGDLGALDDEGNLTVVGRVADTIITGGENVAPAEVEAVLASHPAIAEVAVHGAADEHWGERIVATVVLRPDATATARELAGYCGNRLARYKVPKVFRFVPELPKTHTGKLLRRDLED
;
A
#
# COMPACT_ATOMS: atom_id res chain seq x y z
N MET A 1 10.35 19.51 15.53
CA MET A 1 10.67 20.56 14.52
C MET A 1 9.39 21.02 13.84
N LEU A 2 9.19 22.35 13.69
CA LEU A 2 8.00 22.89 13.04
C LEU A 2 8.25 23.18 11.56
N VAL A 3 7.28 22.78 10.69
CA VAL A 3 7.25 23.11 9.27
C VAL A 3 5.91 23.77 8.94
N GLU A 4 5.86 24.63 7.94
CA GLU A 4 4.61 25.25 7.48
C GLU A 4 3.58 24.17 7.07
N SER A 5 2.28 24.39 7.35
CA SER A 5 1.20 23.51 6.90
C SER A 5 1.27 23.30 5.38
N TRP A 6 1.39 22.06 4.96
CA TRP A 6 1.68 21.73 3.56
C TRP A 6 0.62 22.23 2.61
N LEU A 7 -0.67 22.00 2.93
CA LEU A 7 -1.77 22.46 2.09
C LEU A 7 -1.82 23.99 2.01
N ALA A 8 -1.69 24.70 3.16
CA ALA A 8 -1.68 26.16 3.19
C ALA A 8 -0.51 26.73 2.37
N ARG A 9 0.68 26.10 2.49
CA ARG A 9 1.85 26.47 1.69
C ARG A 9 1.58 26.27 0.20
N ALA A 10 1.01 25.12 -0.20
CA ALA A 10 0.68 24.83 -1.59
C ALA A 10 -0.37 25.83 -2.15
N ALA A 11 -1.40 26.13 -1.37
CA ALA A 11 -2.42 27.11 -1.73
C ALA A 11 -1.82 28.54 -1.91
N ARG A 12 -0.89 28.94 -1.05
CA ARG A 12 -0.19 30.23 -1.17
C ARG A 12 0.73 30.28 -2.40
N MET A 13 1.44 29.18 -2.70
CA MET A 13 2.42 29.14 -3.78
C MET A 13 1.81 28.90 -5.15
N ARG A 14 0.76 28.08 -5.24
CA ARG A 14 0.10 27.62 -6.46
C ARG A 14 -1.42 27.62 -6.34
N PRO A 15 -2.07 28.75 -6.02
CA PRO A 15 -3.49 28.80 -5.67
C PRO A 15 -4.41 28.21 -6.75
N HIS A 16 -4.07 28.40 -8.02
CA HIS A 16 -4.89 27.99 -9.17
C HIS A 16 -4.50 26.62 -9.75
N ALA A 17 -3.42 25.99 -9.24
CA ALA A 17 -3.08 24.65 -9.67
C ALA A 17 -4.09 23.64 -9.10
N ILE A 18 -4.42 22.63 -9.89
CA ILE A 18 -5.34 21.57 -9.46
C ILE A 18 -4.65 20.75 -8.36
N ALA A 19 -5.26 20.72 -7.18
CA ALA A 19 -4.82 19.91 -6.04
C ALA A 19 -5.42 18.51 -6.09
N LEU A 20 -6.72 18.44 -6.43
CA LEU A 20 -7.48 17.20 -6.47
C LEU A 20 -8.37 17.17 -7.71
N ARG A 21 -8.41 16.03 -8.38
CA ARG A 21 -9.41 15.70 -9.40
C ARG A 21 -10.05 14.36 -9.05
N SER A 22 -11.37 14.33 -9.01
CA SER A 22 -12.19 13.13 -8.83
C SER A 22 -13.39 13.18 -9.78
N ALA A 23 -14.17 12.10 -9.85
CA ALA A 23 -15.40 12.10 -10.64
C ALA A 23 -16.40 13.17 -10.20
N ALA A 24 -16.45 13.49 -8.91
CA ALA A 24 -17.42 14.43 -8.34
C ALA A 24 -16.93 15.89 -8.31
N ALA A 25 -15.62 16.15 -8.34
CA ALA A 25 -15.08 17.50 -8.18
C ALA A 25 -13.67 17.65 -8.75
N VAL A 26 -13.37 18.87 -9.17
CA VAL A 26 -12.01 19.34 -9.47
C VAL A 26 -11.76 20.54 -8.57
N LEU A 27 -10.75 20.46 -7.70
CA LEU A 27 -10.42 21.49 -6.73
C LEU A 27 -9.00 22.00 -6.97
N SER A 28 -8.86 23.31 -7.04
CA SER A 28 -7.58 23.99 -6.97
C SER A 28 -7.03 23.94 -5.54
N TYR A 29 -5.76 24.30 -5.36
CA TYR A 29 -5.16 24.38 -4.02
C TYR A 29 -5.86 25.42 -3.13
N ALA A 30 -6.28 26.57 -3.68
CA ALA A 30 -7.04 27.57 -2.94
C ALA A 30 -8.38 27.00 -2.46
N GLU A 31 -9.14 26.36 -3.35
CA GLU A 31 -10.45 25.77 -3.02
C GLU A 31 -10.32 24.62 -2.01
N LEU A 32 -9.31 23.76 -2.14
CA LEU A 32 -9.07 22.66 -1.18
C LEU A 32 -8.64 23.20 0.21
N ASP A 33 -7.81 24.26 0.28
CA ASP A 33 -7.41 24.86 1.55
C ASP A 33 -8.59 25.56 2.26
N GLU A 34 -9.47 26.24 1.50
CA GLU A 34 -10.72 26.79 2.03
C GLU A 34 -11.66 25.69 2.52
N ALA A 35 -11.83 24.61 1.76
CA ALA A 35 -12.66 23.49 2.15
C ALA A 35 -12.12 22.79 3.41
N ALA A 36 -10.81 22.57 3.49
CA ALA A 36 -10.13 22.02 4.67
C ALA A 36 -10.26 22.95 5.90
N THR A 37 -10.24 24.27 5.69
CA THR A 37 -10.46 25.26 6.74
C THR A 37 -11.88 25.16 7.28
N ARG A 38 -12.89 25.11 6.39
CA ARG A 38 -14.29 24.89 6.81
C ARG A 38 -14.49 23.55 7.51
N ALA A 39 -13.85 22.48 7.02
CA ALA A 39 -13.89 21.18 7.66
C ALA A 39 -13.28 21.22 9.07
N ALA A 40 -12.15 21.90 9.28
CA ALA A 40 -11.54 22.08 10.60
C ALA A 40 -12.46 22.83 11.57
N TRP A 41 -13.13 23.89 11.14
CA TRP A 41 -14.11 24.62 11.96
C TRP A 41 -15.34 23.76 12.29
N ARG A 42 -15.80 22.92 11.38
CA ARG A 42 -16.91 21.99 11.64
C ARG A 42 -16.50 20.91 12.66
N LEU A 43 -15.30 20.36 12.53
CA LEU A 43 -14.75 19.43 13.51
C LEU A 43 -14.66 20.06 14.91
N SER A 44 -14.19 21.31 15.00
CA SER A 44 -14.16 22.05 16.27
C SER A 44 -15.57 22.23 16.84
N ALA A 45 -16.56 22.59 16.01
CA ALA A 45 -17.96 22.74 16.43
C ALA A 45 -18.58 21.41 16.89
N LEU A 46 -18.13 20.26 16.37
CA LEU A 46 -18.47 18.92 16.87
C LEU A 46 -17.78 18.56 18.17
N GLY A 47 -16.92 19.44 18.71
CA GLY A 47 -16.20 19.24 19.97
C GLY A 47 -14.82 18.60 19.83
N VAL A 48 -14.37 18.29 18.62
CA VAL A 48 -13.03 17.71 18.39
C VAL A 48 -11.95 18.72 18.74
N ARG A 49 -10.91 18.27 19.46
CA ARG A 49 -9.75 19.05 19.88
C ARG A 49 -8.48 18.60 19.18
N PRO A 50 -7.43 19.46 19.11
CA PRO A 50 -6.10 19.05 18.65
C PRO A 50 -5.60 17.81 19.40
N GLY A 51 -5.02 16.85 18.69
CA GLY A 51 -4.54 15.57 19.23
C GLY A 51 -5.59 14.47 19.37
N GLU A 52 -6.88 14.79 19.23
CA GLU A 52 -7.93 13.77 19.24
C GLU A 52 -8.08 13.08 17.88
N ARG A 53 -8.56 11.84 17.89
CA ARG A 53 -8.73 11.02 16.69
C ARG A 53 -10.08 11.27 16.04
N VAL A 54 -10.09 11.36 14.71
CA VAL A 54 -11.29 11.46 13.88
C VAL A 54 -11.29 10.33 12.87
N ALA A 55 -12.28 9.47 12.93
CA ALA A 55 -12.42 8.38 11.96
C ALA A 55 -12.99 8.91 10.64
N LEU A 56 -12.32 8.61 9.53
CA LEU A 56 -12.73 8.95 8.18
C LEU A 56 -13.30 7.70 7.51
N ALA A 57 -14.60 7.46 7.69
CA ALA A 57 -15.35 6.37 7.06
C ALA A 57 -16.06 6.90 5.79
N LEU A 58 -15.31 7.58 4.93
CA LEU A 58 -15.77 8.23 3.72
C LEU A 58 -15.27 7.51 2.46
N PRO A 59 -16.04 7.49 1.37
CA PRO A 59 -15.54 7.03 0.07
C PRO A 59 -14.37 7.90 -0.41
N ALA A 60 -13.55 7.35 -1.29
CA ALA A 60 -12.45 8.10 -1.88
C ALA A 60 -12.99 9.27 -2.74
N GLY A 61 -12.36 10.43 -2.64
CA GLY A 61 -12.77 11.64 -3.38
C GLY A 61 -12.61 12.91 -2.57
N ALA A 62 -13.33 13.96 -2.99
CA ALA A 62 -13.20 15.31 -2.44
C ALA A 62 -13.54 15.36 -0.93
N ALA A 63 -14.67 14.76 -0.52
CA ALA A 63 -15.10 14.79 0.88
C ALA A 63 -14.07 14.13 1.83
N PHE A 64 -13.43 13.03 1.39
CA PHE A 64 -12.34 12.41 2.14
C PHE A 64 -11.12 13.33 2.25
N ALA A 65 -10.71 13.95 1.13
CA ALA A 65 -9.56 14.86 1.11
C ALA A 65 -9.80 16.10 1.97
N GLU A 66 -10.99 16.71 1.90
CA GLU A 66 -11.41 17.83 2.73
C GLU A 66 -11.37 17.47 4.22
N ALA A 67 -11.93 16.32 4.60
CA ALA A 67 -11.94 15.86 5.98
C ALA A 67 -10.52 15.53 6.48
N LEU A 68 -9.69 14.86 5.67
CA LEU A 68 -8.30 14.56 5.97
C LEU A 68 -7.52 15.85 6.26
N HIS A 69 -7.53 16.79 5.32
CA HIS A 69 -6.83 18.06 5.48
C HIS A 69 -7.45 18.95 6.56
N GLY A 70 -8.76 18.84 6.80
CA GLY A 70 -9.45 19.48 7.92
C GLY A 70 -8.94 18.98 9.28
N CYS A 71 -8.75 17.67 9.44
CA CYS A 71 -8.11 17.11 10.64
C CYS A 71 -6.71 17.68 10.83
N LEU A 72 -5.87 17.64 9.77
CA LEU A 72 -4.49 18.18 9.86
C LEU A 72 -4.48 19.68 10.16
N ARG A 73 -5.44 20.44 9.64
CA ARG A 73 -5.60 21.88 9.87
C ARG A 73 -6.04 22.21 11.29
N LEU A 74 -6.86 21.36 11.91
CA LEU A 74 -7.26 21.46 13.32
C LEU A 74 -6.14 20.97 14.27
N GLY A 75 -5.19 20.17 13.76
CA GLY A 75 -4.22 19.45 14.59
C GLY A 75 -4.82 18.15 15.18
N ALA A 76 -5.94 17.68 14.66
CA ALA A 76 -6.53 16.39 15.01
C ALA A 76 -5.84 15.26 14.22
N ILE A 77 -5.96 14.03 14.73
CA ILE A 77 -5.37 12.82 14.15
C ILE A 77 -6.40 12.14 13.26
N ALA A 78 -6.13 12.05 11.96
CA ALA A 78 -7.01 11.33 11.04
C ALA A 78 -6.86 9.80 11.21
N VAL A 79 -7.98 9.08 11.17
CA VAL A 79 -8.03 7.62 11.22
C VAL A 79 -8.84 7.12 10.02
N PRO A 80 -8.20 6.88 8.86
CA PRO A 80 -8.89 6.33 7.69
C PRO A 80 -9.46 4.94 7.97
N VAL A 81 -10.72 4.73 7.58
CA VAL A 81 -11.46 3.48 7.81
C VAL A 81 -11.79 2.84 6.47
N ASP A 82 -11.45 1.57 6.31
CA ASP A 82 -11.82 0.81 5.12
C ASP A 82 -13.33 0.47 5.15
N LEU A 83 -14.07 1.00 4.20
CA LEU A 83 -15.53 0.83 4.11
C LEU A 83 -15.96 -0.61 3.78
N ARG A 84 -15.04 -1.42 3.25
CA ARG A 84 -15.27 -2.80 2.87
C ARG A 84 -15.28 -3.76 4.07
N LEU A 85 -14.80 -3.31 5.23
CA LEU A 85 -14.81 -4.08 6.46
C LEU A 85 -16.23 -4.25 6.99
N ALA A 86 -16.47 -5.37 7.69
CA ALA A 86 -17.71 -5.58 8.40
C ALA A 86 -17.95 -4.51 9.49
N ALA A 87 -19.22 -4.25 9.82
CA ALA A 87 -19.57 -3.19 10.78
C ALA A 87 -18.88 -3.37 12.15
N ALA A 88 -18.75 -4.61 12.63
CA ALA A 88 -18.05 -4.92 13.88
C ALA A 88 -16.55 -4.57 13.82
N GLU A 89 -15.89 -4.84 12.70
CA GLU A 89 -14.48 -4.50 12.51
C GLU A 89 -14.27 -2.98 12.42
N ARG A 90 -15.18 -2.26 11.76
CA ARG A 90 -15.17 -0.80 11.72
C ARG A 90 -15.35 -0.21 13.11
N ALA A 91 -16.31 -0.74 13.90
CA ALA A 91 -16.55 -0.28 15.26
C ALA A 91 -15.29 -0.35 16.13
N VAL A 92 -14.55 -1.46 16.09
CA VAL A 92 -13.28 -1.60 16.82
C VAL A 92 -12.26 -0.54 16.44
N ARG A 93 -12.19 -0.16 15.14
CA ARG A 93 -11.23 0.84 14.65
C ARG A 93 -11.61 2.28 15.00
N THR A 94 -12.89 2.52 15.25
CA THR A 94 -13.42 3.85 15.56
C THR A 94 -13.66 4.09 17.05
N GLU A 95 -13.54 3.05 17.89
CA GLU A 95 -13.86 3.08 19.35
C GLU A 95 -13.16 4.23 20.11
N ARG A 96 -11.94 4.59 19.69
CA ARG A 96 -11.14 5.64 20.35
C ARG A 96 -11.14 6.97 19.58
N CYS A 97 -12.13 7.19 18.71
CA CYS A 97 -12.25 8.43 17.95
C CYS A 97 -13.28 9.37 18.61
N ALA A 98 -12.94 10.64 18.69
CA ALA A 98 -13.83 11.69 19.19
C ALA A 98 -15.01 11.95 18.25
N ALA A 99 -14.80 11.70 16.93
CA ALA A 99 -15.83 11.76 15.92
C ALA A 99 -15.64 10.67 14.85
N VAL A 100 -16.74 10.24 14.24
CA VAL A 100 -16.76 9.33 13.10
C VAL A 100 -17.48 10.04 11.96
N LEU A 101 -16.79 10.22 10.84
CA LEU A 101 -17.32 10.84 9.65
C LEU A 101 -17.69 9.76 8.64
N ASP A 102 -18.97 9.49 8.48
CA ASP A 102 -19.55 8.55 7.51
C ASP A 102 -20.33 9.24 6.39
N ALA A 103 -20.39 10.56 6.44
CA ALA A 103 -20.92 11.45 5.43
C ALA A 103 -20.05 12.73 5.33
N PRO A 104 -20.14 13.50 4.21
CA PRO A 104 -19.48 14.78 4.08
C PRO A 104 -19.77 15.70 5.29
N LEU A 105 -18.75 16.43 5.74
CA LEU A 105 -18.89 17.35 6.88
C LEU A 105 -19.80 18.52 6.52
N GLU A 106 -20.91 18.65 7.25
CA GLU A 106 -21.88 19.73 7.11
C GLU A 106 -22.20 20.36 8.48
N GLY A 107 -22.99 21.41 8.50
CA GLY A 107 -23.53 22.03 9.71
C GLY A 107 -22.69 23.17 10.28
N ALA A 108 -22.79 23.35 11.61
CA ALA A 108 -22.20 24.48 12.34
C ALA A 108 -20.67 24.55 12.18
N GLN A 109 -20.16 25.77 12.20
CA GLN A 109 -18.73 26.08 12.16
C GLN A 109 -18.33 26.87 13.41
N ASP A 110 -17.12 26.67 13.86
CA ASP A 110 -16.47 27.46 14.90
C ASP A 110 -15.29 28.25 14.33
N PRO A 111 -15.56 29.43 13.69
CA PRO A 111 -14.50 30.24 13.07
C PRO A 111 -13.50 30.80 14.09
N GLY A 112 -13.80 30.72 15.39
CA GLY A 112 -12.91 31.11 16.48
C GLY A 112 -11.87 30.05 16.84
N ALA A 113 -12.02 28.82 16.31
CA ALA A 113 -11.07 27.76 16.57
C ALA A 113 -9.68 28.08 16.01
N ALA A 114 -8.66 27.86 16.83
CA ALA A 114 -7.28 28.03 16.40
C ALA A 114 -6.90 26.92 15.40
N LEU A 115 -6.45 27.32 14.24
CA LEU A 115 -6.01 26.40 13.19
C LEU A 115 -4.48 26.31 13.14
N ALA A 116 -3.97 25.10 12.93
CA ALA A 116 -2.54 24.82 12.83
C ALA A 116 -1.96 25.50 11.58
N ARG A 117 -1.04 26.44 11.78
CA ARG A 117 -0.24 27.07 10.72
C ARG A 117 1.03 26.30 10.42
N HIS A 118 1.46 25.46 11.35
CA HIS A 118 2.66 24.65 11.27
C HIS A 118 2.33 23.23 11.72
N HIS A 119 3.03 22.26 11.19
CA HIS A 119 3.03 20.87 11.63
C HIS A 119 4.28 20.63 12.48
N ASP A 120 4.10 20.07 13.68
CA ASP A 120 5.23 19.53 14.45
C ASP A 120 5.55 18.13 13.90
N LEU A 121 6.77 17.96 13.40
CA LEU A 121 7.17 16.71 12.76
C LEU A 121 7.15 15.50 13.72
N ASP A 122 7.19 15.73 15.02
CA ASP A 122 7.15 14.67 16.02
C ASP A 122 5.71 14.32 16.46
N ALA A 123 4.73 15.16 16.10
CA ALA A 123 3.33 14.92 16.38
C ALA A 123 2.74 13.87 15.44
N VAL A 124 1.80 13.06 15.94
CA VAL A 124 1.05 12.09 15.13
C VAL A 124 0.05 12.82 14.24
N ALA A 125 0.12 12.55 12.94
CA ALA A 125 -0.80 13.10 11.95
C ALA A 125 -1.95 12.14 11.64
N ILE A 126 -1.62 10.84 11.47
CA ILE A 126 -2.56 9.84 10.99
C ILE A 126 -2.30 8.52 11.70
N VAL A 127 -3.36 7.79 12.04
CA VAL A 127 -3.29 6.39 12.51
C VAL A 127 -3.87 5.49 11.42
N VAL A 128 -3.05 4.58 10.90
CA VAL A 128 -3.47 3.59 9.91
C VAL A 128 -3.53 2.21 10.57
N HIS A 129 -4.61 1.48 10.32
CA HIS A 129 -4.75 0.12 10.83
C HIS A 129 -4.22 -0.90 9.82
N THR A 130 -3.28 -1.74 10.23
CA THR A 130 -2.80 -2.86 9.40
C THR A 130 -3.75 -4.04 9.50
N SER A 131 -3.94 -4.74 8.38
CA SER A 131 -4.57 -6.07 8.38
C SER A 131 -3.55 -7.09 8.90
N GLY A 132 -3.32 -7.16 10.22
CA GLY A 132 -2.40 -8.12 10.81
C GLY A 132 -2.75 -9.55 10.42
N THR A 133 -1.75 -10.41 10.31
CA THR A 133 -1.91 -11.88 10.17
C THR A 133 -2.51 -12.50 11.43
N THR A 134 -2.56 -11.77 12.54
CA THR A 134 -3.23 -12.10 13.79
C THR A 134 -4.59 -11.40 13.86
N SER A 135 -5.57 -11.99 14.54
CA SER A 135 -6.99 -11.62 14.58
C SER A 135 -7.32 -10.17 15.00
N ALA A 136 -6.37 -9.34 15.37
CA ALA A 136 -6.58 -7.95 15.75
C ALA A 136 -5.79 -7.00 14.86
N ALA A 137 -6.50 -6.06 14.20
CA ALA A 137 -5.86 -4.98 13.45
C ALA A 137 -4.99 -4.11 14.39
N ARG A 138 -3.74 -3.88 14.03
CA ARG A 138 -2.81 -3.06 14.83
C ARG A 138 -2.82 -1.62 14.33
N PRO A 139 -3.06 -0.63 15.21
CA PRO A 139 -2.94 0.78 14.86
C PRO A 139 -1.46 1.17 14.74
N VAL A 140 -1.08 1.79 13.63
CA VAL A 140 0.24 2.37 13.40
C VAL A 140 0.08 3.88 13.39
N ALA A 141 0.71 4.56 14.36
CA ALA A 141 0.70 6.01 14.48
C ALA A 141 1.84 6.60 13.63
N LEU A 142 1.48 7.32 12.58
CA LEU A 142 2.42 7.98 11.67
C LEU A 142 2.48 9.46 11.96
N THR A 143 3.70 9.97 12.24
CA THR A 143 3.93 11.38 12.52
C THR A 143 3.98 12.21 11.24
N TYR A 144 3.84 13.53 11.36
CA TYR A 144 4.10 14.44 10.23
C TYR A 144 5.52 14.24 9.67
N GLY A 145 6.50 13.96 10.53
CA GLY A 145 7.87 13.65 10.11
C GLY A 145 7.94 12.39 9.24
N ASN A 146 7.23 11.31 9.60
CA ASN A 146 7.17 10.10 8.78
C ASN A 146 6.66 10.41 7.37
N TRP A 147 5.57 11.18 7.26
CA TRP A 147 4.98 11.58 5.97
C TRP A 147 5.91 12.47 5.15
N LEU A 148 6.58 13.46 5.79
CA LEU A 148 7.52 14.33 5.10
C LEU A 148 8.70 13.54 4.51
N TRP A 149 9.34 12.68 5.33
CA TRP A 149 10.48 11.90 4.89
C TRP A 149 10.10 10.84 3.84
N SER A 150 8.92 10.22 3.96
CA SER A 150 8.37 9.34 2.93
C SER A 150 8.15 10.06 1.60
N ALA A 151 7.63 11.29 1.66
CA ALA A 151 7.48 12.12 0.48
C ALA A 151 8.83 12.48 -0.15
N LEU A 152 9.78 13.00 0.63
CA LEU A 152 11.11 13.35 0.13
C LEU A 152 11.85 12.13 -0.45
N GLY A 153 11.77 10.97 0.19
CA GLY A 153 12.34 9.72 -0.30
C GLY A 153 11.76 9.33 -1.67
N SER A 154 10.45 9.40 -1.80
CA SER A 154 9.76 9.14 -3.06
C SER A 154 10.14 10.14 -4.16
N ALA A 155 10.23 11.44 -3.82
CA ALA A 155 10.61 12.48 -4.78
C ALA A 155 12.03 12.30 -5.32
N VAL A 156 12.98 11.89 -4.47
CA VAL A 156 14.35 11.61 -4.90
C VAL A 156 14.40 10.38 -5.80
N ALA A 157 13.66 9.32 -5.47
CA ALA A 157 13.68 8.08 -6.24
C ALA A 157 12.99 8.19 -7.61
N LEU A 158 11.88 8.94 -7.67
CA LEU A 158 11.06 9.05 -8.89
C LEU A 158 11.36 10.32 -9.72
N GLY A 159 12.08 11.29 -9.14
CA GLY A 159 12.10 12.66 -9.63
C GLY A 159 10.81 13.41 -9.25
N LEU A 160 10.83 14.71 -9.34
CA LEU A 160 9.69 15.58 -9.03
C LEU A 160 9.42 16.52 -10.22
N ASP A 161 8.24 16.36 -10.83
CA ASP A 161 7.71 17.28 -11.83
C ASP A 161 6.57 18.09 -11.21
N PRO A 162 6.61 19.45 -11.23
CA PRO A 162 5.51 20.28 -10.76
C PRO A 162 4.17 20.04 -11.49
N ALA A 163 4.20 19.47 -12.70
CA ALA A 163 3.01 19.11 -13.48
C ALA A 163 2.52 17.67 -13.20
N GLU A 164 3.10 16.99 -12.22
CA GLU A 164 2.76 15.61 -11.87
C GLU A 164 1.28 15.45 -11.53
N ARG A 165 0.67 14.41 -12.07
CA ARG A 165 -0.72 13.98 -11.80
C ARG A 165 -0.67 12.51 -11.38
N TRP A 166 -0.83 12.28 -10.07
CA TRP A 166 -0.70 10.94 -9.50
C TRP A 166 -2.07 10.28 -9.35
N LEU A 167 -2.33 9.24 -10.12
CA LEU A 167 -3.58 8.48 -10.07
C LEU A 167 -3.61 7.56 -8.85
N CYS A 168 -4.67 7.70 -8.06
CA CYS A 168 -5.01 6.89 -6.90
C CYS A 168 -6.30 6.11 -7.15
N ALA A 169 -6.19 4.83 -7.46
CA ALA A 169 -7.26 3.85 -7.45
C ALA A 169 -7.11 2.84 -6.29
N LEU A 170 -6.12 3.08 -5.42
CA LEU A 170 -5.90 2.32 -4.19
C LEU A 170 -6.79 2.84 -3.06
N PRO A 171 -7.20 1.98 -2.12
CA PRO A 171 -8.00 2.42 -0.97
C PRO A 171 -7.24 3.42 -0.11
N LEU A 172 -7.90 4.53 0.24
CA LEU A 172 -7.33 5.59 1.09
C LEU A 172 -7.18 5.18 2.56
N ALA A 173 -7.71 4.03 2.97
CA ALA A 173 -7.48 3.44 4.28
C ALA A 173 -6.09 2.79 4.42
N HIS A 174 -5.34 2.65 3.33
CA HIS A 174 -3.99 2.10 3.31
C HIS A 174 -2.95 3.16 2.92
N VAL A 175 -1.73 3.03 3.46
CA VAL A 175 -0.64 3.99 3.18
C VAL A 175 -0.32 4.14 1.70
N GLY A 176 -0.55 3.11 0.87
CA GLY A 176 -0.33 3.18 -0.57
C GLY A 176 -1.19 4.24 -1.25
N GLY A 177 -2.51 4.24 -1.01
CA GLY A 177 -3.43 5.26 -1.52
C GLY A 177 -3.29 6.59 -0.80
N LEU A 178 -3.26 6.56 0.53
CA LEU A 178 -3.18 7.76 1.36
C LEU A 178 -1.92 8.59 1.09
N SER A 179 -0.79 7.93 0.80
CA SER A 179 0.47 8.62 0.49
C SER A 179 0.38 9.49 -0.76
N ILE A 180 -0.51 9.19 -1.70
CA ILE A 180 -0.71 10.01 -2.91
C ILE A 180 -1.28 11.37 -2.52
N LEU A 181 -2.32 11.43 -1.67
CA LEU A 181 -2.90 12.69 -1.18
C LEU A 181 -1.86 13.50 -0.37
N MET A 182 -1.14 12.83 0.53
CA MET A 182 -0.13 13.49 1.37
C MET A 182 1.03 14.04 0.54
N ARG A 183 1.57 13.25 -0.39
CA ARG A 183 2.66 13.66 -1.29
C ARG A 183 2.23 14.79 -2.20
N SER A 184 1.04 14.72 -2.81
CA SER A 184 0.54 15.80 -3.67
C SER A 184 0.45 17.12 -2.91
N ALA A 185 -0.03 17.14 -1.67
CA ALA A 185 -0.07 18.36 -0.84
C ALA A 185 1.35 18.87 -0.49
N ILE A 186 2.31 17.98 -0.21
CA ILE A 186 3.71 18.35 0.10
C ILE A 186 4.40 18.92 -1.13
N TYR A 187 4.18 18.35 -2.31
CA TYR A 187 4.82 18.74 -3.57
C TYR A 187 4.09 19.88 -4.29
N ALA A 188 2.86 20.17 -3.94
CA ALA A 188 1.93 21.02 -4.68
C ALA A 188 1.66 20.51 -6.10
N THR A 189 1.43 19.18 -6.26
CA THR A 189 1.07 18.49 -7.50
C THR A 189 -0.38 18.02 -7.46
N THR A 190 -0.87 17.31 -8.47
CA THR A 190 -2.26 16.91 -8.56
C THR A 190 -2.47 15.46 -8.12
N ALA A 191 -3.39 15.22 -7.18
CA ALA A 191 -3.94 13.90 -6.90
C ALA A 191 -5.17 13.66 -7.79
N VAL A 192 -5.14 12.59 -8.59
CA VAL A 192 -6.28 12.11 -9.37
C VAL A 192 -6.88 10.92 -8.62
N VAL A 193 -8.08 11.06 -8.06
CA VAL A 193 -8.67 10.09 -7.14
C VAL A 193 -9.88 9.43 -7.77
N HIS A 194 -9.80 8.12 -7.98
CA HIS A 194 -10.93 7.28 -8.34
C HIS A 194 -11.60 6.73 -7.08
N ASP A 195 -12.89 6.51 -7.12
CA ASP A 195 -13.69 5.96 -5.99
C ASP A 195 -13.35 4.48 -5.70
N GLY A 196 -12.54 3.88 -6.52
CA GLY A 196 -12.04 2.51 -6.38
C GLY A 196 -11.31 2.08 -7.63
N PHE A 197 -10.92 0.81 -7.68
CA PHE A 197 -10.25 0.26 -8.83
C PHE A 197 -11.26 -0.31 -9.84
N ASP A 198 -11.40 0.36 -10.94
CA ASP A 198 -11.99 -0.15 -12.17
C ASP A 198 -10.91 -0.14 -13.27
N ALA A 199 -10.65 -1.32 -13.88
CA ALA A 199 -9.54 -1.46 -14.82
C ALA A 199 -9.76 -0.62 -16.09
N GLN A 200 -10.99 -0.58 -16.60
CA GLN A 200 -11.32 0.17 -17.80
C GLN A 200 -11.21 1.68 -17.57
N ALA A 201 -11.77 2.18 -16.46
CA ALA A 201 -11.68 3.60 -16.10
C ALA A 201 -10.23 4.06 -15.87
N VAL A 202 -9.39 3.20 -15.28
CA VAL A 202 -7.95 3.50 -15.11
C VAL A 202 -7.23 3.53 -16.45
N VAL A 203 -7.52 2.59 -17.35
CA VAL A 203 -6.93 2.58 -18.71
C VAL A 203 -7.35 3.86 -19.46
N GLU A 204 -8.62 4.22 -19.46
CA GLU A 204 -9.13 5.44 -20.10
C GLU A 204 -8.44 6.72 -19.55
N GLU A 205 -8.22 6.78 -18.24
CA GLU A 205 -7.52 7.90 -17.60
C GLU A 205 -6.06 7.98 -18.06
N LEU A 206 -5.37 6.83 -18.18
CA LEU A 206 -3.97 6.76 -18.61
C LEU A 206 -3.82 7.05 -20.10
N ASP A 207 -4.71 6.52 -20.95
CA ASP A 207 -4.73 6.73 -22.40
C ASP A 207 -5.08 8.19 -22.75
N GLY A 208 -5.97 8.80 -21.96
CA GLY A 208 -6.32 10.21 -22.08
C GLY A 208 -5.24 11.17 -21.59
N ALA A 209 -4.05 10.69 -21.25
CA ALA A 209 -2.95 11.47 -20.68
C ALA A 209 -3.35 12.22 -19.39
N GLY A 210 -4.35 11.73 -18.68
CA GLY A 210 -4.86 12.34 -17.46
C GLY A 210 -3.95 12.16 -16.24
N ALA A 211 -3.08 11.13 -16.24
CA ALA A 211 -2.15 10.84 -15.16
C ALA A 211 -0.74 10.58 -15.67
N THR A 212 0.25 10.95 -14.85
CA THR A 212 1.69 10.78 -15.11
C THR A 212 2.33 9.74 -14.21
N LEU A 213 1.72 9.49 -13.06
CA LEU A 213 2.05 8.41 -12.13
C LEU A 213 0.79 7.63 -11.77
N VAL A 214 0.94 6.33 -11.55
CA VAL A 214 -0.09 5.47 -10.97
C VAL A 214 0.53 4.52 -9.95
N SER A 215 -0.17 4.24 -8.86
CA SER A 215 0.24 3.21 -7.89
C SER A 215 -0.73 2.04 -7.96
N VAL A 216 -0.20 0.85 -8.14
CA VAL A 216 -0.98 -0.37 -8.30
C VAL A 216 -0.38 -1.54 -7.50
N VAL A 217 -1.21 -2.50 -7.14
CA VAL A 217 -0.73 -3.81 -6.70
C VAL A 217 -0.59 -4.75 -7.91
N PRO A 218 0.18 -5.87 -7.81
CA PRO A 218 0.41 -6.77 -8.94
C PRO A 218 -0.87 -7.24 -9.62
N THR A 219 -1.91 -7.58 -8.86
CA THR A 219 -3.20 -8.02 -9.41
C THR A 219 -3.94 -6.93 -10.17
N MET A 220 -3.79 -5.67 -9.78
CA MET A 220 -4.32 -4.53 -10.55
C MET A 220 -3.58 -4.37 -11.87
N LEU A 221 -2.24 -4.47 -11.87
CA LEU A 221 -1.44 -4.40 -13.10
C LEU A 221 -1.83 -5.49 -14.09
N VAL A 222 -2.04 -6.73 -13.63
CA VAL A 222 -2.56 -7.82 -14.49
C VAL A 222 -3.86 -7.39 -15.15
N ARG A 223 -4.83 -6.91 -14.36
CA ARG A 223 -6.16 -6.49 -14.87
C ARG A 223 -6.08 -5.30 -15.82
N LEU A 224 -5.16 -4.37 -15.62
CA LEU A 224 -4.92 -3.25 -16.55
C LEU A 224 -4.38 -3.74 -17.89
N LEU A 225 -3.41 -4.66 -17.87
CA LEU A 225 -2.86 -5.27 -19.08
C LEU A 225 -3.90 -6.13 -19.82
N ASP A 226 -4.78 -6.81 -19.07
CA ASP A 226 -5.91 -7.57 -19.64
C ASP A 226 -6.98 -6.64 -20.24
N ALA A 227 -7.19 -5.46 -19.65
CA ALA A 227 -8.08 -4.41 -20.17
C ALA A 227 -7.48 -3.62 -21.35
N GLY A 228 -6.25 -3.97 -21.78
CA GLY A 228 -5.65 -3.41 -22.97
C GLY A 228 -4.69 -2.23 -22.74
N LEU A 229 -4.28 -1.95 -21.50
CA LEU A 229 -3.29 -0.90 -21.23
C LEU A 229 -2.02 -1.12 -22.05
N ARG A 230 -1.69 -0.15 -22.91
CA ARG A 230 -0.54 -0.22 -23.82
C ARG A 230 -0.05 1.20 -24.17
N ASP A 231 1.27 1.39 -24.08
CA ASP A 231 1.95 2.64 -24.47
C ASP A 231 1.26 3.91 -23.94
N PRO A 232 0.93 4.00 -22.61
CA PRO A 232 0.20 5.15 -22.06
C PRO A 232 1.00 6.45 -22.25
N PRO A 233 0.44 7.47 -22.98
CA PRO A 233 1.25 8.54 -23.59
C PRO A 233 1.92 9.50 -22.60
N ALA A 234 1.35 9.66 -21.42
CA ALA A 234 1.86 10.57 -20.38
C ALA A 234 2.41 9.86 -19.15
N LEU A 235 2.23 8.54 -19.04
CA LEU A 235 2.62 7.79 -17.85
C LEU A 235 4.15 7.70 -17.77
N ARG A 236 4.70 8.28 -16.72
CA ARG A 236 6.14 8.28 -16.44
C ARG A 236 6.56 7.08 -15.59
N ALA A 237 5.69 6.64 -14.66
CA ALA A 237 5.91 5.45 -13.88
C ALA A 237 4.60 4.85 -13.32
N ALA A 238 4.49 3.53 -13.43
CA ALA A 238 3.54 2.71 -12.69
C ALA A 238 4.27 2.06 -11.51
N LEU A 239 4.00 2.55 -10.29
CA LEU A 239 4.56 1.96 -9.08
C LEU A 239 3.83 0.68 -8.75
N VAL A 240 4.55 -0.43 -8.74
CA VAL A 240 4.01 -1.75 -8.46
C VAL A 240 4.52 -2.24 -7.11
N GLY A 241 3.63 -2.51 -6.17
CA GLY A 241 4.03 -2.94 -4.82
C GLY A 241 2.88 -3.50 -4.00
N GLY A 242 3.12 -3.71 -2.71
CA GLY A 242 2.10 -4.22 -1.78
C GLY A 242 1.86 -5.74 -1.88
N GLY A 243 2.60 -6.45 -2.71
CA GLY A 243 2.57 -7.91 -2.83
C GLY A 243 3.75 -8.42 -3.66
N PRO A 244 3.96 -9.74 -3.72
CA PRO A 244 4.99 -10.34 -4.56
C PRO A 244 4.77 -10.01 -6.04
N ILE A 245 5.84 -9.61 -6.72
CA ILE A 245 5.81 -9.24 -8.14
C ILE A 245 6.50 -10.36 -8.93
N ALA A 246 5.73 -11.08 -9.74
CA ALA A 246 6.30 -12.10 -10.62
C ALA A 246 7.12 -11.43 -11.74
N PRO A 247 8.36 -11.90 -12.04
CA PRO A 247 9.17 -11.34 -13.13
C PRO A 247 8.43 -11.29 -14.47
N ALA A 248 7.70 -12.34 -14.81
CA ALA A 248 6.90 -12.42 -16.04
C ALA A 248 5.83 -11.30 -16.14
N LEU A 249 5.34 -10.78 -15.02
CA LEU A 249 4.41 -9.64 -15.02
C LEU A 249 5.12 -8.35 -15.45
N LEU A 250 6.33 -8.12 -14.95
CA LEU A 250 7.14 -6.95 -15.34
C LEU A 250 7.56 -7.04 -16.83
N GLU A 251 7.94 -8.24 -17.30
CA GLU A 251 8.23 -8.49 -18.72
C GLU A 251 6.99 -8.22 -19.60
N ARG A 252 5.81 -8.68 -19.18
CA ARG A 252 4.56 -8.42 -19.89
C ARG A 252 4.23 -6.93 -19.92
N ALA A 253 4.41 -6.21 -18.83
CA ALA A 253 4.20 -4.76 -18.76
C ALA A 253 5.19 -4.02 -19.65
N ALA A 254 6.47 -4.40 -19.65
CA ALA A 254 7.49 -3.83 -20.54
C ALA A 254 7.17 -4.05 -22.02
N ALA A 255 6.70 -5.27 -22.39
CA ALA A 255 6.25 -5.58 -23.74
C ALA A 255 5.00 -4.78 -24.16
N ALA A 256 4.22 -4.30 -23.21
CA ALA A 256 3.08 -3.41 -23.42
C ALA A 256 3.46 -1.92 -23.37
N GLY A 257 4.74 -1.57 -23.26
CA GLY A 257 5.20 -0.17 -23.17
C GLY A 257 4.83 0.54 -21.87
N VAL A 258 4.50 -0.22 -20.81
CA VAL A 258 4.12 0.34 -19.49
C VAL A 258 5.37 0.49 -18.63
N PRO A 259 5.77 1.71 -18.23
CA PRO A 259 6.97 1.97 -17.43
C PRO A 259 6.75 1.59 -15.96
N THR A 260 7.02 0.34 -15.61
CA THR A 260 6.84 -0.15 -14.24
C THR A 260 8.05 0.13 -13.35
N VAL A 261 7.79 0.48 -12.10
CA VAL A 261 8.79 0.66 -11.04
C VAL A 261 8.38 -0.19 -9.84
N ALA A 262 9.16 -1.23 -9.55
CA ALA A 262 8.92 -2.07 -8.39
C ALA A 262 9.19 -1.30 -7.09
N THR A 263 8.33 -1.48 -6.10
CA THR A 263 8.49 -0.85 -4.78
C THR A 263 8.16 -1.84 -3.66
N TYR A 264 9.01 -1.85 -2.64
CA TYR A 264 8.73 -2.54 -1.38
C TYR A 264 8.45 -1.51 -0.29
N GLY A 265 7.51 -1.82 0.57
CA GLY A 265 7.16 -0.98 1.69
C GLY A 265 6.04 -1.54 2.55
N LEU A 266 5.83 -0.91 3.71
CA LEU A 266 4.86 -1.34 4.70
C LEU A 266 4.34 -0.13 5.48
N THR A 267 3.23 -0.32 6.19
CA THR A 267 2.58 0.76 6.94
C THR A 267 3.49 1.34 8.01
N GLU A 268 4.23 0.49 8.70
CA GLU A 268 5.15 0.84 9.79
C GLU A 268 6.35 1.69 9.31
N ALA A 269 6.66 1.64 8.00
CA ALA A 269 7.67 2.49 7.35
C ALA A 269 7.05 3.62 6.51
N CYS A 270 5.79 3.98 6.75
CA CYS A 270 5.08 5.05 6.07
C CYS A 270 5.14 4.94 4.53
N SER A 271 4.81 3.78 4.00
CA SER A 271 4.74 3.39 2.57
C SER A 271 6.06 2.81 2.04
N GLN A 272 6.82 3.52 1.24
CA GLN A 272 7.99 3.03 0.51
C GLN A 272 9.23 2.88 1.40
N VAL A 273 9.95 1.77 1.22
CA VAL A 273 11.28 1.48 1.77
C VAL A 273 12.31 1.45 0.63
N THR A 274 11.98 0.73 -0.46
CA THR A 274 12.73 0.76 -1.72
C THR A 274 11.81 1.18 -2.87
N THR A 275 12.37 1.78 -3.91
CA THR A 275 11.63 2.14 -5.13
C THR A 275 12.60 2.16 -6.29
N GLY A 276 12.40 1.27 -7.27
CA GLY A 276 13.21 1.15 -8.47
C GLY A 276 14.62 0.61 -8.22
N GLY A 277 14.87 -0.05 -7.08
CA GLY A 277 16.18 -0.61 -6.75
C GLY A 277 16.52 -0.54 -5.25
N PRO A 278 17.57 0.17 -4.85
CA PRO A 278 18.05 0.20 -3.47
C PRO A 278 17.10 0.95 -2.53
N ALA A 279 17.42 0.95 -1.25
CA ALA A 279 16.69 1.69 -0.23
C ALA A 279 16.58 3.19 -0.57
N LEU A 280 15.45 3.81 -0.23
CA LEU A 280 15.30 5.27 -0.35
C LEU A 280 16.42 5.98 0.43
N PHE A 281 16.90 7.13 -0.06
CA PHE A 281 18.04 7.86 0.52
C PHE A 281 17.92 8.14 2.03
N CYS A 282 16.69 8.22 2.54
CA CYS A 282 16.39 8.46 3.96
C CYS A 282 16.19 7.17 4.76
N THR A 283 16.38 5.99 4.15
CA THR A 283 16.11 4.68 4.75
C THR A 283 17.39 3.87 4.82
N ARG A 284 17.67 3.29 5.97
CA ARG A 284 18.70 2.27 6.14
C ARG A 284 18.03 0.90 6.08
N LEU A 285 18.64 -0.01 5.36
CA LEU A 285 18.16 -1.36 5.15
C LEU A 285 19.28 -2.34 5.46
N GLN A 286 18.95 -3.40 6.18
CA GLN A 286 19.87 -4.48 6.54
C GLN A 286 19.16 -5.81 6.48
N ILE A 287 19.89 -6.87 6.15
CA ILE A 287 19.41 -8.24 6.27
C ILE A 287 20.02 -8.84 7.54
N ALA A 288 19.16 -9.26 8.47
CA ALA A 288 19.59 -9.92 9.71
C ALA A 288 20.11 -11.33 9.44
N THR A 289 20.84 -11.90 10.42
CA THR A 289 21.16 -13.32 10.43
C THR A 289 19.85 -14.12 10.45
N GLY A 290 19.58 -14.90 9.41
CA GLY A 290 18.29 -15.58 9.21
C GLY A 290 17.42 -14.97 8.12
N GLY A 291 17.91 -13.91 7.45
CA GLY A 291 17.30 -13.36 6.24
C GLY A 291 16.21 -12.32 6.46
N GLU A 292 15.88 -11.94 7.72
CA GLU A 292 14.86 -10.92 7.97
C GLU A 292 15.32 -9.54 7.49
N ILE A 293 14.40 -8.82 6.82
CA ILE A 293 14.59 -7.44 6.39
C ILE A 293 14.41 -6.51 7.60
N LEU A 294 15.44 -5.75 7.92
CA LEU A 294 15.43 -4.72 8.95
C LEU A 294 15.43 -3.34 8.31
N VAL A 295 14.59 -2.44 8.82
CA VAL A 295 14.42 -1.09 8.28
C VAL A 295 14.63 -0.07 9.38
N ALA A 296 15.43 0.98 9.12
CA ALA A 296 15.56 2.12 10.04
C ALA A 296 15.59 3.43 9.26
N GLY A 297 15.19 4.50 9.93
CA GLY A 297 15.17 5.84 9.34
C GLY A 297 13.97 6.66 9.79
N PRO A 298 13.86 7.90 9.34
CA PRO A 298 12.80 8.81 9.77
C PRO A 298 11.42 8.45 9.20
N THR A 299 11.31 7.55 8.24
CA THR A 299 10.04 7.03 7.73
C THR A 299 9.40 6.01 8.68
N VAL A 300 10.19 5.35 9.55
CA VAL A 300 9.70 4.33 10.47
C VAL A 300 8.89 4.96 11.59
N ALA A 301 7.66 4.49 11.78
CA ALA A 301 6.78 4.91 12.88
C ALA A 301 7.48 4.73 14.24
N PRO A 302 7.43 5.71 15.15
CA PRO A 302 8.11 5.61 16.43
C PRO A 302 7.76 4.36 17.23
N GLY A 303 6.48 3.98 17.25
CA GLY A 303 5.97 2.79 17.95
C GLY A 303 6.29 1.45 17.29
N ALA A 304 6.88 1.45 16.09
CA ALA A 304 7.26 0.24 15.36
C ALA A 304 8.76 -0.09 15.49
N ARG A 305 9.54 0.80 16.11
CA ARG A 305 10.98 0.57 16.33
C ARG A 305 11.18 -0.35 17.53
N ALA A 306 11.97 -1.38 17.34
CA ALA A 306 12.42 -2.24 18.43
C ALA A 306 13.52 -1.53 19.26
N PRO A 307 13.89 -2.07 20.44
CA PRO A 307 14.93 -1.48 21.31
C PRO A 307 16.31 -1.32 20.65
N ASP A 308 16.63 -2.12 19.63
CA ASP A 308 17.86 -2.02 18.82
C ASP A 308 17.82 -0.87 17.79
N GLY A 309 16.70 -0.15 17.72
CA GLY A 309 16.50 0.98 16.80
C GLY A 309 16.01 0.61 15.41
N TRP A 310 15.78 -0.67 15.13
CA TRP A 310 15.29 -1.17 13.86
C TRP A 310 13.79 -1.50 13.91
N LEU A 311 13.16 -1.44 12.77
CA LEU A 311 11.88 -2.09 12.49
C LEU A 311 12.17 -3.50 11.99
N HIS A 312 11.74 -4.49 12.73
CA HIS A 312 11.71 -5.89 12.31
C HIS A 312 10.46 -6.09 11.45
N THR A 313 10.65 -6.26 10.15
CA THR A 313 9.51 -6.25 9.21
C THR A 313 8.72 -7.55 9.23
N GLY A 314 9.34 -8.64 9.66
CA GLY A 314 8.82 -9.99 9.51
C GLY A 314 8.85 -10.51 8.07
N ASP A 315 9.39 -9.73 7.13
CA ASP A 315 9.60 -10.15 5.75
C ASP A 315 11.05 -10.64 5.57
N LEU A 316 11.24 -11.64 4.72
CA LEU A 316 12.55 -12.22 4.39
C LEU A 316 13.03 -11.64 3.06
N GLY A 317 14.32 -11.37 2.94
CA GLY A 317 14.91 -10.86 1.71
C GLY A 317 16.42 -11.01 1.62
N ALA A 318 16.96 -10.58 0.50
CA ALA A 318 18.39 -10.49 0.24
C ALA A 318 18.71 -9.17 -0.48
N LEU A 319 19.94 -8.70 -0.30
CA LEU A 319 20.49 -7.56 -1.06
C LEU A 319 21.52 -8.11 -2.04
N ASP A 320 21.48 -7.59 -3.27
CA ASP A 320 22.56 -7.80 -4.22
C ASP A 320 23.74 -6.83 -3.98
N ASP A 321 24.78 -6.94 -4.80
CA ASP A 321 26.01 -6.11 -4.67
C ASP A 321 25.75 -4.61 -4.93
N GLU A 322 24.68 -4.27 -5.66
CA GLU A 322 24.22 -2.91 -5.91
C GLU A 322 23.29 -2.39 -4.81
N GLY A 323 22.91 -3.23 -3.83
CA GLY A 323 22.02 -2.92 -2.74
C GLY A 323 20.52 -2.97 -3.09
N ASN A 324 20.16 -3.61 -4.22
CA ASN A 324 18.76 -3.83 -4.56
C ASN A 324 18.17 -4.94 -3.70
N LEU A 325 16.94 -4.71 -3.20
CA LEU A 325 16.24 -5.64 -2.35
C LEU A 325 15.43 -6.65 -3.17
N THR A 326 15.65 -7.93 -2.91
CA THR A 326 14.76 -9.02 -3.32
C THR A 326 14.02 -9.55 -2.10
N VAL A 327 12.67 -9.44 -2.10
CA VAL A 327 11.81 -10.01 -1.05
C VAL A 327 11.50 -11.46 -1.40
N VAL A 328 11.82 -12.39 -0.49
CA VAL A 328 11.67 -13.84 -0.73
C VAL A 328 10.50 -14.46 0.04
N GLY A 329 9.90 -13.76 0.99
CA GLY A 329 8.76 -14.27 1.75
C GLY A 329 8.53 -13.58 3.08
N ARG A 330 7.86 -14.30 3.98
CA ARG A 330 7.64 -13.87 5.37
C ARG A 330 8.15 -14.89 6.36
N VAL A 331 8.69 -14.41 7.48
CA VAL A 331 9.12 -15.26 8.60
C VAL A 331 7.96 -16.14 9.08
N ALA A 332 6.77 -15.53 9.25
CA ALA A 332 5.57 -16.22 9.73
C ALA A 332 5.00 -17.26 8.73
N ASP A 333 5.33 -17.15 7.46
CA ASP A 333 4.85 -18.06 6.40
C ASP A 333 5.88 -19.16 6.10
N THR A 334 7.08 -19.14 6.73
CA THR A 334 8.14 -20.13 6.50
C THR A 334 7.69 -21.51 6.92
N ILE A 335 7.75 -22.47 6.02
CA ILE A 335 7.40 -23.88 6.25
C ILE A 335 8.62 -24.61 6.81
N ILE A 336 8.45 -25.29 7.94
CA ILE A 336 9.52 -26.07 8.56
C ILE A 336 9.30 -27.56 8.24
N THR A 337 9.92 -28.04 7.19
CA THR A 337 9.75 -29.43 6.71
C THR A 337 11.03 -30.23 6.84
N GLY A 338 11.00 -31.30 7.65
CA GLY A 338 12.17 -32.15 7.88
C GLY A 338 13.37 -31.41 8.48
N GLY A 339 13.14 -30.34 9.25
CA GLY A 339 14.19 -29.50 9.84
C GLY A 339 14.73 -28.42 8.90
N GLU A 340 14.23 -28.33 7.67
CA GLU A 340 14.63 -27.35 6.68
C GLU A 340 13.59 -26.23 6.58
N ASN A 341 14.04 -24.98 6.44
CA ASN A 341 13.19 -23.81 6.24
C ASN A 341 12.91 -23.62 4.74
N VAL A 342 11.65 -23.57 4.38
CA VAL A 342 11.20 -23.35 3.01
C VAL A 342 10.32 -22.12 2.92
N ALA A 343 10.73 -21.15 2.13
CA ALA A 343 9.90 -19.97 1.84
C ALA A 343 8.83 -20.35 0.79
N PRO A 344 7.53 -20.21 1.10
CA PRO A 344 6.46 -20.49 0.13
C PRO A 344 6.63 -19.80 -1.21
N ALA A 345 7.06 -18.54 -1.18
CA ALA A 345 7.23 -17.73 -2.39
C ALA A 345 8.26 -18.31 -3.38
N GLU A 346 9.30 -19.01 -2.90
CA GLU A 346 10.28 -19.68 -3.77
C GLU A 346 9.62 -20.80 -4.56
N VAL A 347 8.77 -21.60 -3.91
CA VAL A 347 8.04 -22.70 -4.53
C VAL A 347 6.95 -22.18 -5.46
N GLU A 348 6.24 -21.12 -5.02
CA GLU A 348 5.22 -20.42 -5.81
C GLU A 348 5.82 -19.84 -7.10
N ALA A 349 6.98 -19.21 -7.05
CA ALA A 349 7.65 -18.63 -8.22
C ALA A 349 7.96 -19.71 -9.28
N VAL A 350 8.43 -20.88 -8.86
CA VAL A 350 8.68 -22.00 -9.76
C VAL A 350 7.39 -22.53 -10.36
N LEU A 351 6.36 -22.76 -9.56
CA LEU A 351 5.06 -23.25 -10.03
C LEU A 351 4.36 -22.25 -10.96
N ALA A 352 4.40 -20.95 -10.64
CA ALA A 352 3.81 -19.90 -11.46
C ALA A 352 4.45 -19.80 -12.86
N SER A 353 5.69 -20.28 -13.04
CA SER A 353 6.35 -20.36 -14.35
C SER A 353 5.87 -21.54 -15.22
N HIS A 354 5.03 -22.44 -14.68
CA HIS A 354 4.46 -23.55 -15.45
C HIS A 354 3.33 -23.05 -16.35
N PRO A 355 3.31 -23.41 -17.67
CA PRO A 355 2.36 -22.85 -18.63
C PRO A 355 0.88 -23.11 -18.32
N ALA A 356 0.58 -24.18 -17.60
CA ALA A 356 -0.82 -24.53 -17.25
C ALA A 356 -1.33 -23.79 -16.00
N ILE A 357 -0.47 -23.11 -15.21
CA ILE A 357 -0.86 -22.49 -13.94
C ILE A 357 -1.26 -21.03 -14.18
N ALA A 358 -2.46 -20.65 -13.70
CA ALA A 358 -2.93 -19.28 -13.62
C ALA A 358 -2.49 -18.64 -12.29
N GLU A 359 -2.72 -19.34 -11.17
CA GLU A 359 -2.39 -18.89 -9.84
C GLU A 359 -1.95 -20.07 -8.97
N VAL A 360 -1.11 -19.78 -7.98
CA VAL A 360 -0.66 -20.79 -7.01
C VAL A 360 -0.43 -20.15 -5.65
N ALA A 361 -0.74 -20.89 -4.60
CA ALA A 361 -0.43 -20.58 -3.23
C ALA A 361 0.20 -21.79 -2.55
N VAL A 362 1.24 -21.56 -1.76
CA VAL A 362 1.96 -22.63 -1.05
C VAL A 362 1.91 -22.35 0.45
N HIS A 363 1.63 -23.39 1.24
CA HIS A 363 1.61 -23.33 2.71
C HIS A 363 2.12 -24.62 3.33
N GLY A 364 2.43 -24.58 4.61
CA GLY A 364 2.74 -25.74 5.43
C GLY A 364 1.46 -26.33 6.00
N ALA A 365 1.30 -27.63 5.94
CA ALA A 365 0.27 -28.37 6.68
C ALA A 365 0.95 -29.31 7.67
N ALA A 366 0.36 -29.49 8.86
CA ALA A 366 0.90 -30.37 9.89
C ALA A 366 1.14 -31.79 9.34
N ASP A 367 2.29 -32.40 9.68
CA ASP A 367 2.70 -33.72 9.22
C ASP A 367 3.52 -34.43 10.31
N GLU A 368 3.09 -35.62 10.69
CA GLU A 368 3.75 -36.38 11.79
C GLU A 368 5.20 -36.76 11.46
N HIS A 369 5.56 -36.91 10.19
CA HIS A 369 6.89 -37.33 9.78
C HIS A 369 7.84 -36.16 9.49
N TRP A 370 7.30 -35.05 8.93
CA TRP A 370 8.09 -33.91 8.47
C TRP A 370 7.97 -32.67 9.38
N GLY A 371 7.12 -32.71 10.41
CA GLY A 371 6.68 -31.55 11.18
C GLY A 371 5.62 -30.77 10.37
N GLU A 372 6.03 -30.24 9.21
CA GLU A 372 5.11 -29.69 8.21
C GLU A 372 5.40 -30.31 6.84
N ARG A 373 4.34 -30.57 6.07
CA ARG A 373 4.44 -30.91 4.65
C ARG A 373 4.10 -29.69 3.79
N ILE A 374 4.78 -29.54 2.67
CA ILE A 374 4.51 -28.48 1.72
C ILE A 374 3.28 -28.86 0.89
N VAL A 375 2.27 -27.98 0.90
CA VAL A 375 1.04 -28.08 0.12
C VAL A 375 1.01 -26.95 -0.91
N ALA A 376 0.75 -27.27 -2.18
CA ALA A 376 0.53 -26.31 -3.25
C ALA A 376 -0.94 -26.32 -3.68
N THR A 377 -1.65 -25.20 -3.50
CA THR A 377 -3.02 -24.98 -4.00
C THR A 377 -2.93 -24.24 -5.33
N VAL A 378 -3.46 -24.82 -6.40
CA VAL A 378 -3.22 -24.42 -7.78
C VAL A 378 -4.54 -24.11 -8.47
N VAL A 379 -4.57 -22.97 -9.17
CA VAL A 379 -5.61 -22.61 -10.14
C VAL A 379 -5.03 -22.79 -11.53
N LEU A 380 -5.65 -23.64 -12.35
CA LEU A 380 -5.24 -23.85 -13.74
C LEU A 380 -5.79 -22.74 -14.64
N ARG A 381 -5.09 -22.48 -15.74
CA ARG A 381 -5.60 -21.61 -16.80
C ARG A 381 -6.83 -22.25 -17.46
N PRO A 382 -7.74 -21.47 -18.05
CA PRO A 382 -8.82 -22.01 -18.87
C PRO A 382 -8.26 -22.99 -19.91
N ASP A 383 -8.95 -24.13 -20.07
CA ASP A 383 -8.61 -25.21 -21.02
C ASP A 383 -7.23 -25.87 -20.81
N ALA A 384 -6.48 -25.52 -19.76
CA ALA A 384 -5.23 -26.17 -19.41
C ALA A 384 -5.47 -27.35 -18.46
N THR A 385 -4.63 -28.37 -18.59
CA THR A 385 -4.59 -29.52 -17.69
C THR A 385 -3.18 -29.73 -17.15
N ALA A 386 -3.07 -30.10 -15.89
CA ALA A 386 -1.84 -30.57 -15.29
C ALA A 386 -2.15 -31.53 -14.15
N THR A 387 -1.32 -32.51 -13.95
CA THR A 387 -1.43 -33.48 -12.85
C THR A 387 -0.46 -33.13 -11.73
N ALA A 388 -0.76 -33.55 -10.50
CA ALA A 388 0.13 -33.39 -9.36
C ALA A 388 1.54 -33.98 -9.64
N ARG A 389 1.61 -35.10 -10.38
CA ARG A 389 2.87 -35.75 -10.75
C ARG A 389 3.71 -34.90 -11.71
N GLU A 390 3.08 -34.29 -12.69
CA GLU A 390 3.77 -33.38 -13.63
C GLU A 390 4.30 -32.14 -12.92
N LEU A 391 3.49 -31.50 -12.05
CA LEU A 391 3.90 -30.33 -11.29
C LEU A 391 5.01 -30.67 -10.28
N ALA A 392 4.92 -31.82 -9.62
CA ALA A 392 6.00 -32.30 -8.73
C ALA A 392 7.31 -32.53 -9.50
N GLY A 393 7.23 -33.14 -10.70
CA GLY A 393 8.38 -33.31 -11.59
C GLY A 393 8.95 -31.97 -12.07
N TYR A 394 8.07 -31.01 -12.39
CA TYR A 394 8.49 -29.66 -12.78
C TYR A 394 9.26 -28.93 -11.67
N CYS A 395 8.75 -29.01 -10.44
CA CYS A 395 9.44 -28.50 -9.25
C CYS A 395 10.76 -29.24 -8.99
N GLY A 396 10.76 -30.58 -9.05
CA GLY A 396 11.94 -31.41 -8.75
C GLY A 396 13.13 -31.18 -9.68
N ASN A 397 12.88 -30.65 -10.89
CA ASN A 397 13.94 -30.25 -11.83
C ASN A 397 14.51 -28.86 -11.56
N ARG A 398 13.92 -28.08 -10.65
CA ARG A 398 14.23 -26.64 -10.42
C ARG A 398 14.50 -26.31 -8.96
N LEU A 399 14.03 -27.13 -8.03
CA LEU A 399 14.15 -26.94 -6.59
C LEU A 399 14.85 -28.11 -5.92
N ALA A 400 15.46 -27.87 -4.76
CA ALA A 400 15.92 -28.92 -3.90
C ALA A 400 14.76 -29.86 -3.52
N ARG A 401 15.06 -31.16 -3.37
CA ARG A 401 14.04 -32.20 -3.19
C ARG A 401 13.10 -31.97 -2.00
N TYR A 402 13.62 -31.40 -0.91
CA TYR A 402 12.83 -31.10 0.29
C TYR A 402 11.82 -29.94 0.06
N LYS A 403 12.06 -29.06 -0.91
CA LYS A 403 11.17 -27.95 -1.30
C LYS A 403 10.01 -28.36 -2.22
N VAL A 404 10.04 -29.57 -2.76
CA VAL A 404 8.99 -30.04 -3.67
C VAL A 404 7.71 -30.31 -2.88
N PRO A 405 6.55 -29.72 -3.27
CA PRO A 405 5.29 -29.98 -2.61
C PRO A 405 4.94 -31.47 -2.58
N LYS A 406 4.46 -31.92 -1.43
CA LYS A 406 3.99 -33.30 -1.22
C LYS A 406 2.54 -33.47 -1.62
N VAL A 407 1.77 -32.37 -1.59
CA VAL A 407 0.34 -32.35 -1.95
C VAL A 407 0.11 -31.21 -2.93
N PHE A 408 -0.67 -31.48 -3.97
CA PHE A 408 -1.19 -30.50 -4.92
C PHE A 408 -2.72 -30.52 -4.87
N ARG A 409 -3.33 -29.36 -4.63
CA ARG A 409 -4.78 -29.17 -4.63
C ARG A 409 -5.18 -28.29 -5.79
N PHE A 410 -6.17 -28.71 -6.53
CA PHE A 410 -6.69 -27.94 -7.67
C PHE A 410 -8.01 -27.30 -7.27
N VAL A 411 -8.06 -25.97 -7.36
CA VAL A 411 -9.22 -25.17 -6.98
C VAL A 411 -9.60 -24.21 -8.10
N PRO A 412 -10.87 -23.77 -8.17
CA PRO A 412 -11.29 -22.80 -9.17
C PRO A 412 -10.73 -21.41 -8.92
N GLU A 413 -10.51 -21.03 -7.64
CA GLU A 413 -9.96 -19.75 -7.22
C GLU A 413 -9.22 -19.86 -5.90
N LEU A 414 -8.28 -18.93 -5.61
CA LEU A 414 -7.59 -18.84 -4.34
C LEU A 414 -8.35 -17.88 -3.38
N PRO A 415 -8.35 -18.15 -2.06
CA PRO A 415 -8.92 -17.24 -1.08
C PRO A 415 -8.09 -15.96 -1.04
N LYS A 416 -8.75 -14.82 -1.27
CA LYS A 416 -8.11 -13.49 -1.31
C LYS A 416 -8.90 -12.48 -0.49
N THR A 417 -8.19 -11.50 0.05
CA THR A 417 -8.84 -10.29 0.54
C THR A 417 -9.47 -9.53 -0.62
N HIS A 418 -10.38 -8.61 -0.32
CA HIS A 418 -10.96 -7.69 -1.31
C HIS A 418 -9.91 -6.77 -1.98
N THR A 419 -8.69 -6.66 -1.42
CA THR A 419 -7.54 -5.99 -2.06
C THR A 419 -6.74 -6.92 -2.97
N GLY A 420 -7.15 -8.18 -3.13
CA GLY A 420 -6.46 -9.18 -3.93
C GLY A 420 -5.27 -9.85 -3.24
N LYS A 421 -5.05 -9.60 -1.93
CA LYS A 421 -3.99 -10.25 -1.17
C LYS A 421 -4.44 -11.66 -0.76
N LEU A 422 -3.56 -12.64 -0.99
CA LEU A 422 -3.79 -14.03 -0.62
C LEU A 422 -4.02 -14.19 0.90
N LEU A 423 -5.05 -14.95 1.28
CA LEU A 423 -5.38 -15.34 2.65
C LEU A 423 -4.85 -16.75 2.91
N ARG A 424 -3.54 -16.88 3.22
CA ARG A 424 -2.93 -18.21 3.43
C ARG A 424 -3.60 -19.01 4.55
N ARG A 425 -4.10 -18.35 5.60
CA ARG A 425 -4.81 -19.00 6.71
C ARG A 425 -6.13 -19.67 6.31
N ASP A 426 -6.70 -19.26 5.18
CA ASP A 426 -7.96 -19.78 4.66
C ASP A 426 -7.73 -20.84 3.55
N LEU A 427 -6.44 -21.22 3.32
CA LEU A 427 -6.11 -22.40 2.52
C LEU A 427 -6.39 -23.63 3.40
N GLU A 428 -7.26 -24.50 2.92
CA GLU A 428 -7.63 -25.74 3.65
C GLU A 428 -6.42 -26.68 3.73
N ASP A 429 -6.33 -27.39 4.86
CA ASP A 429 -5.33 -28.45 5.10
C ASP A 429 -5.59 -29.75 4.32
#